data_7de36dbea03729984698eaf336e4af8b
#
_entry.id   7de36dbea03729984698eaf336e4af8b
#
_cell.length_a   1.000
_cell.length_b   1.000
_cell.length_c   1.000
_cell.angle_alpha   90.00
_cell.angle_beta   90.00
_cell.angle_gamma   90.00
#
_symmetry.space_group_name_H-M   'P 1'
#
loop_
_entity.id
_entity.type
_entity.pdbx_description
1 polymer ?
#
loop_
_entity_poly.entity_id
_entity_poly.type
_entity_poly.pdbx_seq_one_letter_code
_entity_poly.pdbx_strand_id
1 'polypeptide(L)'
;MHLGNGFICPVTGLPMLAVAAGTAFYAFKKAKKDLTKDKIMPAVMLSALVFALQMINFAIPATGSSGHIVGGVLLAALIGPFAAFLAMCSILLVQAVFFADGGLFALGCNIFNMGFLACFVAYPFLFKPLEERNKPVLGAIIASVAALQFGSIAVVLEGALSGSIQLSSLLNFTALMQAIHLPIGIVTGAVVVIAKQVKPANLSIAFGGISLILAGFISQYASTKPDGLEWSLLNISDAFISQTQSSLYAISEALQAKTSILLNFAPSIANIAGLMILAVLMYFACSFSLVGGAKEVVQ
;
A
#
# COMPACT_ATOMS: atom_id res chain seq x y z
N MET A 1 -4.52 -7.09 1.43
CA MET A 1 -4.08 -6.77 2.83
C MET A 1 -4.70 -5.48 3.39
N HIS A 2 -5.65 -4.86 2.68
CA HIS A 2 -6.36 -3.68 3.16
C HIS A 2 -7.29 -4.08 4.31
N LEU A 3 -7.07 -3.47 5.49
CA LEU A 3 -7.98 -3.62 6.62
C LEU A 3 -9.22 -2.76 6.36
N GLY A 4 -10.38 -3.42 6.30
CA GLY A 4 -11.66 -2.75 6.05
C GLY A 4 -12.28 -2.14 7.31
N ASN A 5 -13.44 -1.52 7.11
CA ASN A 5 -14.27 -1.04 8.21
C ASN A 5 -14.69 -2.21 9.12
N GLY A 6 -14.73 -1.96 10.43
CA GLY A 6 -15.12 -2.95 11.44
C GLY A 6 -14.02 -3.93 11.84
N PHE A 7 -12.82 -3.88 11.22
CA PHE A 7 -11.70 -4.71 11.66
C PHE A 7 -10.87 -4.05 12.77
N ILE A 8 -10.70 -2.74 12.71
CA ILE A 8 -9.89 -1.97 13.67
C ILE A 8 -10.82 -1.13 14.57
N CYS A 9 -10.67 -1.26 15.89
CA CYS A 9 -11.36 -0.39 16.83
C CYS A 9 -10.71 1.01 16.90
N PRO A 10 -11.44 2.06 17.31
CA PRO A 10 -10.88 3.41 17.41
C PRO A 10 -9.68 3.52 18.34
N VAL A 11 -9.61 2.69 19.39
CA VAL A 11 -8.50 2.68 20.37
C VAL A 11 -7.19 2.24 19.72
N THR A 12 -7.24 1.36 18.74
CA THR A 12 -6.07 0.94 17.95
C THR A 12 -5.86 1.86 16.75
N GLY A 13 -6.94 2.20 16.03
CA GLY A 13 -6.86 2.94 14.76
C GLY A 13 -6.39 4.38 14.92
N LEU A 14 -6.86 5.13 15.94
CA LEU A 14 -6.48 6.51 16.14
C LEU A 14 -4.99 6.70 16.46
N PRO A 15 -4.37 5.92 17.40
CA PRO A 15 -2.93 5.97 17.61
C PRO A 15 -2.13 5.60 16.34
N MET A 16 -2.55 4.57 15.60
CA MET A 16 -1.87 4.18 14.36
C MET A 16 -1.98 5.25 13.28
N LEU A 17 -3.11 5.95 13.19
CA LEU A 17 -3.27 7.10 12.30
C LEU A 17 -2.33 8.25 12.71
N ALA A 18 -2.18 8.53 14.00
CA ALA A 18 -1.24 9.54 14.50
C ALA A 18 0.22 9.17 14.19
N VAL A 19 0.60 7.90 14.35
CA VAL A 19 1.92 7.37 13.99
C VAL A 19 2.16 7.52 12.47
N ALA A 20 1.18 7.13 11.65
CA ALA A 20 1.28 7.27 10.19
C ALA A 20 1.42 8.74 9.76
N ALA A 21 0.63 9.65 10.34
CA ALA A 21 0.70 11.08 10.06
C ALA A 21 2.05 11.69 10.49
N GLY A 22 2.54 11.36 11.68
CA GLY A 22 3.85 11.79 12.17
C GLY A 22 5.00 11.29 11.30
N THR A 23 4.93 10.03 10.88
CA THR A 23 5.92 9.43 9.96
C THR A 23 5.83 10.07 8.58
N ALA A 24 4.62 10.36 8.07
CA ALA A 24 4.44 11.06 6.79
C ALA A 24 5.02 12.48 6.83
N PHE A 25 4.80 13.21 7.91
CA PHE A 25 5.41 14.53 8.11
C PHE A 25 6.94 14.46 8.16
N TYR A 26 7.51 13.48 8.86
CA TYR A 26 8.95 13.26 8.88
C TYR A 26 9.47 12.90 7.47
N ALA A 27 8.81 11.99 6.78
CA ALA A 27 9.16 11.60 5.42
C ALA A 27 9.07 12.79 4.45
N PHE A 28 8.06 13.64 4.58
CA PHE A 28 7.90 14.87 3.79
C PHE A 28 9.12 15.80 3.94
N LYS A 29 9.58 16.04 5.18
CA LYS A 29 10.78 16.84 5.44
C LYS A 29 12.06 16.20 4.90
N LYS A 30 12.12 14.87 4.84
CA LYS A 30 13.31 14.13 4.38
C LYS A 30 13.28 13.75 2.91
N ALA A 31 12.14 13.84 2.22
CA ALA A 31 12.00 13.44 0.82
C ALA A 31 12.93 14.20 -0.15
N LYS A 32 13.39 15.41 0.22
CA LYS A 32 14.45 16.13 -0.52
C LYS A 32 15.79 15.39 -0.62
N LYS A 33 16.02 14.35 0.21
CA LYS A 33 17.18 13.47 0.10
C LYS A 33 17.04 12.46 -1.06
N ASP A 34 15.81 12.12 -1.40
CA ASP A 34 15.47 11.13 -2.43
C ASP A 34 15.15 11.79 -3.76
N LEU A 35 14.53 12.98 -3.71
CA LEU A 35 13.95 13.68 -4.84
C LEU A 35 14.82 14.86 -5.30
N THR A 36 14.89 15.00 -6.62
CA THR A 36 15.34 16.19 -7.34
C THR A 36 14.23 16.61 -8.30
N LYS A 37 14.30 17.81 -8.89
CA LYS A 37 13.23 18.30 -9.78
C LYS A 37 12.94 17.36 -10.97
N ASP A 38 13.96 16.76 -11.52
CA ASP A 38 13.88 15.77 -12.61
C ASP A 38 13.25 14.44 -12.19
N LYS A 39 13.26 14.11 -10.88
CA LYS A 39 12.65 12.90 -10.35
C LYS A 39 11.19 13.03 -9.94
N ILE A 40 10.61 14.24 -9.95
CA ILE A 40 9.20 14.44 -9.57
C ILE A 40 8.29 13.63 -10.50
N MET A 41 8.42 13.80 -11.82
CA MET A 41 7.56 13.11 -12.77
C MET A 41 7.73 11.58 -12.76
N PRO A 42 8.94 11.02 -12.73
CA PRO A 42 9.14 9.59 -12.46
C PRO A 42 8.47 9.10 -11.18
N ALA A 43 8.54 9.85 -10.08
CA ALA A 43 7.90 9.48 -8.82
C ALA A 43 6.37 9.47 -8.93
N VAL A 44 5.78 10.47 -9.59
CA VAL A 44 4.33 10.55 -9.87
C VAL A 44 3.89 9.34 -10.71
N MET A 45 4.58 9.05 -11.81
CA MET A 45 4.21 7.97 -12.72
C MET A 45 4.42 6.58 -12.09
N LEU A 46 5.44 6.42 -11.27
CA LEU A 46 5.66 5.18 -10.52
C LEU A 46 4.58 4.97 -9.45
N SER A 47 4.15 6.04 -8.77
CA SER A 47 3.03 5.98 -7.82
C SER A 47 1.72 5.59 -8.53
N ALA A 48 1.48 6.13 -9.72
CA ALA A 48 0.35 5.76 -10.56
C ALA A 48 0.40 4.28 -10.96
N LEU A 49 1.59 3.77 -11.31
CA LEU A 49 1.78 2.34 -11.60
C LEU A 49 1.44 1.46 -10.40
N VAL A 50 1.96 1.80 -9.22
CA VAL A 50 1.70 1.01 -8.00
C VAL A 50 0.22 1.05 -7.63
N PHE A 51 -0.43 2.20 -7.74
CA PHE A 51 -1.89 2.30 -7.55
C PHE A 51 -2.64 1.37 -8.51
N ALA A 52 -2.35 1.42 -9.81
CA ALA A 52 -3.00 0.56 -10.79
C ALA A 52 -2.77 -0.94 -10.51
N LEU A 53 -1.55 -1.31 -10.09
CA LEU A 53 -1.21 -2.68 -9.71
C LEU A 53 -1.93 -3.15 -8.44
N GLN A 54 -2.20 -2.24 -7.50
CA GLN A 54 -2.98 -2.55 -6.28
C GLN A 54 -4.47 -2.69 -6.56
N MET A 55 -5.00 -1.98 -7.56
CA MET A 55 -6.41 -2.08 -7.94
C MET A 55 -6.73 -3.32 -8.79
N ILE A 56 -5.73 -4.14 -9.13
CA ILE A 56 -5.90 -5.35 -9.93
C ILE A 56 -5.55 -6.57 -9.10
N ASN A 57 -6.57 -7.23 -8.59
CA ASN A 57 -6.41 -8.51 -7.92
C ASN A 57 -6.19 -9.63 -8.93
N PHE A 58 -5.22 -10.49 -8.70
CA PHE A 58 -4.99 -11.73 -9.42
C PHE A 58 -5.38 -12.95 -8.57
N ALA A 59 -5.99 -13.93 -9.17
CA ALA A 59 -6.35 -15.17 -8.46
C ALA A 59 -5.09 -15.93 -8.05
N ILE A 60 -5.02 -16.39 -6.80
CA ILE A 60 -3.94 -17.25 -6.32
C ILE A 60 -4.35 -18.70 -6.61
N PRO A 61 -3.59 -19.44 -7.45
CA PRO A 61 -3.96 -20.79 -7.84
C PRO A 61 -4.18 -21.73 -6.65
N ALA A 62 -5.18 -22.59 -6.75
CA ALA A 62 -5.53 -23.63 -5.77
C ALA A 62 -5.96 -23.15 -4.37
N THR A 63 -6.14 -21.84 -4.15
CA THR A 63 -6.52 -21.33 -2.82
C THR A 63 -7.96 -20.83 -2.72
N GLY A 64 -8.56 -20.40 -3.85
CA GLY A 64 -9.85 -19.70 -3.81
C GLY A 64 -9.72 -18.21 -3.42
N SER A 65 -8.51 -17.72 -3.16
CA SER A 65 -8.19 -16.34 -2.79
C SER A 65 -7.67 -15.54 -3.99
N SER A 66 -7.52 -14.25 -3.77
CA SER A 66 -6.82 -13.32 -4.66
C SER A 66 -5.82 -12.47 -3.90
N GLY A 67 -5.00 -11.74 -4.63
CA GLY A 67 -4.08 -10.77 -4.08
C GLY A 67 -3.66 -9.77 -5.13
N HIS A 68 -3.01 -8.70 -4.69
CA HIS A 68 -2.49 -7.64 -5.54
C HIS A 68 -1.02 -7.34 -5.21
N ILE A 69 -0.33 -6.70 -6.14
CA ILE A 69 1.05 -6.25 -5.93
C ILE A 69 1.03 -5.08 -4.95
N VAL A 70 1.83 -5.15 -3.86
CA VAL A 70 1.82 -4.10 -2.83
C VAL A 70 2.67 -2.90 -3.21
N GLY A 71 3.84 -3.10 -3.81
CA GLY A 71 4.64 -2.06 -4.43
C GLY A 71 5.49 -1.16 -3.52
N GLY A 72 5.40 -1.25 -2.19
CA GLY A 72 6.18 -0.39 -1.30
C GLY A 72 7.70 -0.53 -1.48
N VAL A 73 8.21 -1.76 -1.63
CA VAL A 73 9.64 -2.03 -1.94
C VAL A 73 9.99 -1.53 -3.34
N LEU A 74 9.10 -1.66 -4.32
CA LEU A 74 9.27 -1.14 -5.68
C LEU A 74 9.48 0.39 -5.68
N LEU A 75 8.60 1.11 -4.99
CA LEU A 75 8.72 2.55 -4.82
C LEU A 75 10.05 2.91 -4.15
N ALA A 76 10.37 2.27 -3.01
CA ALA A 76 11.60 2.57 -2.26
C ALA A 76 12.87 2.32 -3.08
N ALA A 77 12.89 1.26 -3.90
CA ALA A 77 14.02 0.90 -4.74
C ALA A 77 14.25 1.86 -5.92
N LEU A 78 13.23 2.58 -6.37
CA LEU A 78 13.31 3.46 -7.55
C LEU A 78 13.32 4.95 -7.22
N ILE A 79 12.60 5.37 -6.17
CA ILE A 79 12.48 6.79 -5.80
C ILE A 79 12.96 7.11 -4.38
N GLY A 80 13.54 6.12 -3.69
CA GLY A 80 14.03 6.28 -2.31
C GLY A 80 12.94 6.12 -1.25
N PRO A 81 13.32 5.80 0.02
CA PRO A 81 12.37 5.37 1.04
C PRO A 81 11.40 6.46 1.51
N PHE A 82 11.83 7.72 1.58
CA PHE A 82 10.97 8.82 2.06
C PHE A 82 9.92 9.20 1.03
N ALA A 83 10.31 9.35 -0.24
CA ALA A 83 9.38 9.61 -1.33
C ALA A 83 8.43 8.42 -1.54
N ALA A 84 8.92 7.19 -1.44
CA ALA A 84 8.12 5.97 -1.51
C ALA A 84 7.06 5.89 -0.41
N PHE A 85 7.40 6.27 0.82
CA PHE A 85 6.45 6.28 1.92
C PHE A 85 5.34 7.32 1.70
N LEU A 86 5.67 8.52 1.21
CA LEU A 86 4.66 9.52 0.82
C LEU A 86 3.76 9.02 -0.30
N ALA A 87 4.33 8.31 -1.27
CA ALA A 87 3.56 7.67 -2.34
C ALA A 87 2.59 6.63 -1.79
N MET A 88 3.04 5.74 -0.89
CA MET A 88 2.16 4.77 -0.24
C MET A 88 1.06 5.43 0.58
N CYS A 89 1.36 6.48 1.35
CA CYS A 89 0.35 7.26 2.07
C CYS A 89 -0.70 7.82 1.12
N SER A 90 -0.28 8.40 -0.01
CA SER A 90 -1.17 9.00 -1.00
C SER A 90 -2.04 7.94 -1.72
N ILE A 91 -1.45 6.80 -2.08
CA ILE A 91 -2.14 5.67 -2.70
C ILE A 91 -3.25 5.17 -1.76
N LEU A 92 -2.89 4.80 -0.53
CA LEU A 92 -3.83 4.25 0.44
C LEU A 92 -4.91 5.25 0.87
N LEU A 93 -4.59 6.54 0.91
CA LEU A 93 -5.56 7.60 1.16
C LEU A 93 -6.59 7.67 0.02
N VAL A 94 -6.14 7.68 -1.25
CA VAL A 94 -7.03 7.68 -2.42
C VAL A 94 -7.91 6.45 -2.43
N GLN A 95 -7.36 5.27 -2.15
CA GLN A 95 -8.10 4.01 -2.09
C GLN A 95 -9.17 4.03 -0.98
N ALA A 96 -8.81 4.45 0.24
CA ALA A 96 -9.76 4.50 1.35
C ALA A 96 -10.87 5.54 1.13
N VAL A 97 -10.53 6.73 0.62
CA VAL A 97 -11.49 7.83 0.48
C VAL A 97 -12.39 7.66 -0.74
N PHE A 98 -11.84 7.34 -1.90
CA PHE A 98 -12.61 7.37 -3.15
C PHE A 98 -13.10 6.01 -3.62
N PHE A 99 -12.51 4.91 -3.11
CA PHE A 99 -12.86 3.54 -3.49
C PHE A 99 -13.39 2.69 -2.33
N ALA A 100 -13.45 3.22 -1.12
CA ALA A 100 -13.74 2.47 0.11
C ALA A 100 -12.87 1.19 0.25
N ASP A 101 -11.68 1.20 -0.37
CA ASP A 101 -10.71 0.11 -0.27
C ASP A 101 -9.82 0.34 0.95
N GLY A 102 -10.17 -0.28 2.05
CA GLY A 102 -9.68 -0.02 3.40
C GLY A 102 -10.56 0.94 4.19
N GLY A 103 -10.65 0.71 5.51
CA GLY A 103 -11.41 1.55 6.43
C GLY A 103 -10.67 2.84 6.81
N LEU A 104 -11.38 3.93 7.06
CA LEU A 104 -10.77 5.20 7.48
C LEU A 104 -10.07 5.08 8.84
N PHE A 105 -10.61 4.33 9.80
CA PHE A 105 -9.91 4.04 11.06
C PHE A 105 -8.73 3.10 10.87
N ALA A 106 -8.80 2.21 9.88
CA ALA A 106 -7.73 1.29 9.56
C ALA A 106 -6.63 1.92 8.69
N LEU A 107 -6.82 3.14 8.19
CA LEU A 107 -5.87 3.80 7.28
C LEU A 107 -4.46 3.90 7.86
N GLY A 108 -4.33 4.23 9.16
CA GLY A 108 -3.03 4.26 9.84
C GLY A 108 -2.34 2.90 9.87
N CYS A 109 -3.10 1.85 10.18
CA CYS A 109 -2.63 0.46 10.13
C CYS A 109 -2.23 0.05 8.71
N ASN A 110 -3.06 0.34 7.71
CA ASN A 110 -2.76 0.05 6.31
C ASN A 110 -1.48 0.75 5.83
N ILE A 111 -1.28 2.02 6.20
CA ILE A 111 -0.05 2.76 5.90
C ILE A 111 1.16 2.12 6.59
N PHE A 112 1.02 1.70 7.85
CA PHE A 112 2.08 1.02 8.57
C PHE A 112 2.43 -0.32 7.90
N ASN A 113 1.45 -1.16 7.65
CA ASN A 113 1.62 -2.52 7.15
C ASN A 113 2.19 -2.57 5.73
N MET A 114 1.71 -1.70 4.83
CA MET A 114 2.10 -1.72 3.42
C MET A 114 3.14 -0.66 3.05
N GLY A 115 3.19 0.45 3.79
CA GLY A 115 4.11 1.55 3.54
C GLY A 115 5.34 1.52 4.44
N PHE A 116 5.15 1.63 5.77
CA PHE A 116 6.25 1.75 6.72
C PHE A 116 7.18 0.53 6.70
N LEU A 117 6.61 -0.67 6.82
CA LEU A 117 7.39 -1.91 6.84
C LEU A 117 8.15 -2.13 5.52
N ALA A 118 7.57 -1.77 4.39
CA ALA A 118 8.25 -1.88 3.12
C ALA A 118 9.37 -0.84 2.95
N CYS A 119 9.08 0.45 3.25
CA CYS A 119 10.00 1.54 2.95
C CYS A 119 11.11 1.71 3.99
N PHE A 120 10.82 1.47 5.29
CA PHE A 120 11.75 1.75 6.38
C PHE A 120 12.29 0.50 7.09
N VAL A 121 11.74 -0.69 6.78
CA VAL A 121 12.27 -1.96 7.31
C VAL A 121 12.81 -2.81 6.17
N ALA A 122 11.97 -3.30 5.26
CA ALA A 122 12.40 -4.26 4.25
C ALA A 122 13.42 -3.67 3.26
N TYR A 123 13.18 -2.43 2.79
CA TYR A 123 14.08 -1.79 1.84
C TYR A 123 15.50 -1.56 2.42
N PRO A 124 15.69 -0.83 3.55
CA PRO A 124 17.02 -0.52 4.05
C PRO A 124 17.78 -1.72 4.62
N PHE A 125 17.07 -2.69 5.23
CA PHE A 125 17.72 -3.79 5.93
C PHE A 125 17.86 -5.07 5.08
N LEU A 126 17.05 -5.25 4.03
CA LEU A 126 17.07 -6.45 3.21
C LEU A 126 17.42 -6.16 1.74
N PHE A 127 16.71 -5.22 1.11
CA PHE A 127 16.94 -4.93 -0.30
C PHE A 127 18.31 -4.28 -0.54
N LYS A 128 18.55 -3.13 0.09
CA LYS A 128 19.76 -2.32 -0.13
C LYS A 128 21.07 -3.07 0.15
N PRO A 129 21.23 -3.79 1.26
CA PRO A 129 22.46 -4.56 1.52
C PRO A 129 22.72 -5.68 0.51
N LEU A 130 21.66 -6.30 -0.03
CA LEU A 130 21.81 -7.33 -1.06
C LEU A 130 22.12 -6.72 -2.44
N GLU A 131 21.54 -5.58 -2.76
CA GLU A 131 21.86 -4.82 -3.96
C GLU A 131 23.32 -4.36 -3.97
N GLU A 132 23.83 -3.84 -2.85
CA GLU A 132 25.23 -3.44 -2.68
C GLU A 132 26.20 -4.63 -2.81
N ARG A 133 25.72 -5.84 -2.55
CA ARG A 133 26.46 -7.11 -2.76
C ARG A 133 26.30 -7.71 -4.17
N ASN A 134 25.81 -6.93 -5.14
CA ASN A 134 25.49 -7.37 -6.51
C ASN A 134 24.47 -8.52 -6.60
N LYS A 135 23.52 -8.58 -5.66
CA LYS A 135 22.42 -9.56 -5.62
C LYS A 135 21.03 -8.89 -5.65
N PRO A 136 20.76 -7.99 -6.65
CA PRO A 136 19.52 -7.18 -6.64
C PRO A 136 18.26 -8.04 -6.81
N VAL A 137 18.32 -9.12 -7.57
CA VAL A 137 17.19 -10.06 -7.76
C VAL A 137 16.81 -10.71 -6.43
N LEU A 138 17.80 -11.24 -5.71
CA LEU A 138 17.57 -11.85 -4.41
C LEU A 138 17.06 -10.82 -3.40
N GLY A 139 17.63 -9.60 -3.41
CA GLY A 139 17.20 -8.48 -2.59
C GLY A 139 15.75 -8.12 -2.83
N ALA A 140 15.32 -8.02 -4.09
CA ALA A 140 13.95 -7.69 -4.46
C ALA A 140 12.94 -8.74 -3.94
N ILE A 141 13.23 -10.02 -4.14
CA ILE A 141 12.35 -11.11 -3.70
C ILE A 141 12.29 -11.17 -2.18
N ILE A 142 13.44 -11.22 -1.50
CA ILE A 142 13.50 -11.35 -0.04
C ILE A 142 12.84 -10.14 0.64
N ALA A 143 13.13 -8.92 0.19
CA ALA A 143 12.55 -7.71 0.78
C ALA A 143 11.03 -7.64 0.55
N SER A 144 10.54 -8.01 -0.64
CA SER A 144 9.11 -7.99 -0.93
C SER A 144 8.35 -9.06 -0.13
N VAL A 145 8.90 -10.26 -0.05
CA VAL A 145 8.33 -11.34 0.79
C VAL A 145 8.32 -10.89 2.26
N ALA A 146 9.45 -10.42 2.78
CA ALA A 146 9.55 -10.00 4.17
C ALA A 146 8.60 -8.84 4.50
N ALA A 147 8.46 -7.84 3.61
CA ALA A 147 7.53 -6.74 3.81
C ALA A 147 6.08 -7.23 3.96
N LEU A 148 5.64 -8.18 3.12
CA LEU A 148 4.29 -8.74 3.22
C LEU A 148 4.13 -9.66 4.44
N GLN A 149 5.15 -10.45 4.77
CA GLN A 149 5.11 -11.32 5.95
C GLN A 149 5.05 -10.49 7.24
N PHE A 150 5.86 -9.45 7.38
CA PHE A 150 5.79 -8.55 8.53
C PHE A 150 4.46 -7.76 8.55
N GLY A 151 3.98 -7.31 7.40
CA GLY A 151 2.68 -6.65 7.27
C GLY A 151 1.53 -7.57 7.70
N SER A 152 1.54 -8.83 7.30
CA SER A 152 0.49 -9.78 7.71
C SER A 152 0.54 -10.14 9.20
N ILE A 153 1.74 -10.19 9.81
CA ILE A 153 1.86 -10.30 11.28
C ILE A 153 1.30 -9.05 11.96
N ALA A 154 1.61 -7.87 11.46
CA ALA A 154 1.09 -6.62 12.02
C ALA A 154 -0.46 -6.57 11.95
N VAL A 155 -1.06 -6.98 10.83
CA VAL A 155 -2.53 -7.14 10.69
C VAL A 155 -3.11 -8.04 11.78
N VAL A 156 -2.46 -9.17 12.04
CA VAL A 156 -2.90 -10.12 13.09
C VAL A 156 -2.84 -9.48 14.47
N LEU A 157 -1.73 -8.80 14.78
CA LEU A 157 -1.54 -8.11 16.06
C LEU A 157 -2.53 -6.95 16.23
N GLU A 158 -2.73 -6.14 15.22
CA GLU A 158 -3.68 -5.02 15.21
C GLU A 158 -5.12 -5.50 15.39
N GLY A 159 -5.49 -6.61 14.74
CA GLY A 159 -6.79 -7.25 14.90
C GLY A 159 -6.99 -7.83 16.31
N ALA A 160 -5.97 -8.47 16.88
CA ALA A 160 -6.00 -8.97 18.24
C ALA A 160 -6.12 -7.83 19.27
N LEU A 161 -5.34 -6.75 19.11
CA LEU A 161 -5.41 -5.55 19.96
C LEU A 161 -6.76 -4.83 19.85
N SER A 162 -7.40 -4.91 18.69
CA SER A 162 -8.74 -4.37 18.47
C SER A 162 -9.85 -5.27 19.02
N GLY A 163 -9.53 -6.50 19.46
CA GLY A 163 -10.54 -7.49 19.84
C GLY A 163 -11.34 -8.06 18.65
N SER A 164 -10.87 -7.86 17.43
CA SER A 164 -11.54 -8.32 16.20
C SER A 164 -11.18 -9.76 15.84
N ILE A 165 -10.11 -10.28 16.41
CA ILE A 165 -9.68 -11.67 16.23
C ILE A 165 -9.73 -12.37 17.60
N GLN A 166 -10.38 -13.52 17.64
CA GLN A 166 -10.41 -14.35 18.85
C GLN A 166 -9.02 -14.94 19.13
N LEU A 167 -8.57 -14.88 20.38
CA LEU A 167 -7.25 -15.39 20.78
C LEU A 167 -7.06 -16.89 20.49
N SER A 168 -8.14 -17.68 20.59
CA SER A 168 -8.15 -19.10 20.24
C SER A 168 -7.82 -19.36 18.75
N SER A 169 -8.15 -18.43 17.88
CA SER A 169 -7.94 -18.54 16.41
C SER A 169 -6.65 -17.89 15.92
N LEU A 170 -5.90 -17.22 16.81
CA LEU A 170 -4.77 -16.36 16.47
C LEU A 170 -3.67 -17.09 15.69
N LEU A 171 -3.29 -18.31 16.10
CA LEU A 171 -2.25 -19.09 15.45
C LEU A 171 -2.69 -19.54 14.04
N ASN A 172 -3.92 -20.04 13.93
CA ASN A 172 -4.46 -20.49 12.63
C ASN A 172 -4.62 -19.31 11.67
N PHE A 173 -5.11 -18.18 12.15
CA PHE A 173 -5.23 -16.96 11.35
C PHE A 173 -3.86 -16.47 10.89
N THR A 174 -2.85 -16.45 11.77
CA THR A 174 -1.47 -16.11 11.42
C THR A 174 -0.94 -17.05 10.34
N ALA A 175 -1.12 -18.36 10.48
CA ALA A 175 -0.64 -19.34 9.50
C ALA A 175 -1.27 -19.13 8.12
N LEU A 176 -2.58 -18.89 8.04
CA LEU A 176 -3.28 -18.61 6.78
C LEU A 176 -2.79 -17.30 6.16
N MET A 177 -2.69 -16.24 6.95
CA MET A 177 -2.20 -14.94 6.48
C MET A 177 -0.76 -15.04 5.93
N GLN A 178 0.12 -15.79 6.59
CA GLN A 178 1.49 -16.01 6.12
C GLN A 178 1.50 -16.83 4.81
N ALA A 179 0.72 -17.90 4.74
CA ALA A 179 0.68 -18.77 3.58
C ALA A 179 0.19 -18.05 2.32
N ILE A 180 -0.88 -17.23 2.45
CA ILE A 180 -1.47 -16.54 1.30
C ILE A 180 -0.63 -15.34 0.84
N HIS A 181 0.10 -14.68 1.73
CA HIS A 181 0.92 -13.52 1.39
C HIS A 181 2.31 -13.90 0.86
N LEU A 182 2.76 -15.14 1.02
CA LEU A 182 4.05 -15.62 0.50
C LEU A 182 4.11 -15.53 -1.04
N PRO A 183 3.18 -16.13 -1.82
CA PRO A 183 3.22 -16.02 -3.28
C PRO A 183 3.04 -14.58 -3.77
N ILE A 184 2.23 -13.76 -3.08
CA ILE A 184 2.07 -12.34 -3.42
C ILE A 184 3.41 -11.60 -3.27
N GLY A 185 4.18 -11.90 -2.22
CA GLY A 185 5.51 -11.34 -2.00
C GLY A 185 6.50 -11.72 -3.09
N ILE A 186 6.48 -12.96 -3.54
CA ILE A 186 7.35 -13.43 -4.64
C ILE A 186 7.00 -12.69 -5.94
N VAL A 187 5.72 -12.60 -6.30
CA VAL A 187 5.26 -11.87 -7.51
C VAL A 187 5.61 -10.38 -7.40
N THR A 188 5.40 -9.76 -6.23
CA THR A 188 5.80 -8.36 -5.99
C THR A 188 7.30 -8.18 -6.20
N GLY A 189 8.12 -9.08 -5.69
CA GLY A 189 9.57 -9.06 -5.88
C GLY A 189 9.99 -9.20 -7.35
N ALA A 190 9.32 -10.06 -8.12
CA ALA A 190 9.56 -10.19 -9.55
C ALA A 190 9.26 -8.89 -10.30
N VAL A 191 8.18 -8.18 -9.94
CA VAL A 191 7.86 -6.85 -10.52
C VAL A 191 8.95 -5.84 -10.20
N VAL A 192 9.52 -5.83 -8.98
CA VAL A 192 10.67 -4.97 -8.64
C VAL A 192 11.85 -5.24 -9.56
N VAL A 193 12.19 -6.51 -9.81
CA VAL A 193 13.29 -6.90 -10.71
C VAL A 193 13.05 -6.37 -12.12
N ILE A 194 11.86 -6.55 -12.66
CA ILE A 194 11.50 -6.11 -14.02
C ILE A 194 11.56 -4.58 -14.12
N ALA A 195 10.97 -3.88 -13.17
CA ALA A 195 10.91 -2.41 -13.17
C ALA A 195 12.30 -1.77 -13.10
N LYS A 196 13.24 -2.38 -12.37
CA LYS A 196 14.63 -1.89 -12.29
C LYS A 196 15.42 -2.03 -13.60
N GLN A 197 14.93 -2.77 -14.57
CA GLN A 197 15.55 -2.86 -15.90
C GLN A 197 15.18 -1.69 -16.81
N VAL A 198 14.15 -0.92 -16.45
CA VAL A 198 13.73 0.25 -17.23
C VAL A 198 14.76 1.36 -17.08
N LYS A 199 15.25 1.90 -18.21
CA LYS A 199 16.24 2.99 -18.22
C LYS A 199 15.64 4.25 -17.58
N PRO A 200 16.41 5.01 -16.75
CA PRO A 200 15.91 6.20 -16.06
C PRO A 200 15.23 7.22 -16.95
N ALA A 201 15.77 7.45 -18.17
CA ALA A 201 15.20 8.38 -19.14
C ALA A 201 13.78 8.02 -19.61
N ASN A 202 13.39 6.74 -19.52
CA ASN A 202 12.10 6.24 -20.00
C ASN A 202 11.09 5.95 -18.87
N LEU A 203 11.47 6.15 -17.61
CA LEU A 203 10.62 5.76 -16.45
C LEU A 203 9.23 6.40 -16.51
N SER A 204 9.14 7.71 -16.77
CA SER A 204 7.85 8.40 -16.78
C SER A 204 6.94 7.90 -17.90
N ILE A 205 7.49 7.69 -19.10
CA ILE A 205 6.71 7.22 -20.24
C ILE A 205 6.28 5.77 -20.05
N ALA A 206 7.22 4.90 -19.64
CA ALA A 206 6.96 3.50 -19.44
C ALA A 206 5.94 3.28 -18.32
N PHE A 207 6.16 3.87 -17.15
CA PHE A 207 5.27 3.66 -16.01
C PHE A 207 3.92 4.36 -16.17
N GLY A 208 3.89 5.57 -16.76
CA GLY A 208 2.64 6.25 -17.07
C GLY A 208 1.81 5.50 -18.12
N GLY A 209 2.44 5.03 -19.21
CA GLY A 209 1.77 4.25 -20.24
C GLY A 209 1.23 2.91 -19.72
N ILE A 210 2.05 2.17 -18.97
CA ILE A 210 1.61 0.91 -18.34
C ILE A 210 0.47 1.16 -17.36
N SER A 211 0.54 2.21 -16.55
CA SER A 211 -0.53 2.55 -15.59
C SER A 211 -1.87 2.80 -16.28
N LEU A 212 -1.87 3.51 -17.40
CA LEU A 212 -3.08 3.77 -18.17
C LEU A 212 -3.66 2.49 -18.79
N ILE A 213 -2.82 1.59 -19.28
CA ILE A 213 -3.25 0.29 -19.81
C ILE A 213 -3.84 -0.57 -18.68
N LEU A 214 -3.16 -0.62 -17.53
CA LEU A 214 -3.64 -1.38 -16.39
C LEU A 214 -4.97 -0.83 -15.88
N ALA A 215 -5.06 0.47 -15.64
CA ALA A 215 -6.26 1.10 -15.09
C ALA A 215 -7.43 1.10 -16.09
N GLY A 216 -7.16 1.42 -17.37
CA GLY A 216 -8.21 1.59 -18.38
C GLY A 216 -8.69 0.28 -19.00
N PHE A 217 -7.82 -0.74 -19.06
CA PHE A 217 -8.15 -1.98 -19.76
C PHE A 217 -8.07 -3.22 -18.87
N ILE A 218 -6.93 -3.46 -18.19
CA ILE A 218 -6.73 -4.71 -17.45
C ILE A 218 -7.58 -4.78 -16.18
N SER A 219 -7.89 -3.64 -15.55
CA SER A 219 -8.69 -3.59 -14.32
C SER A 219 -10.08 -4.22 -14.44
N GLN A 220 -10.62 -4.33 -15.66
CA GLN A 220 -11.90 -5.00 -15.90
C GLN A 220 -11.84 -6.53 -15.72
N TYR A 221 -10.63 -7.08 -15.75
CA TYR A 221 -10.37 -8.52 -15.59
C TYR A 221 -9.82 -8.86 -14.21
N ALA A 222 -9.85 -7.91 -13.26
CA ALA A 222 -9.44 -8.16 -11.90
C ALA A 222 -10.27 -9.31 -11.28
N SER A 223 -9.61 -10.14 -10.48
CA SER A 223 -10.27 -11.25 -9.78
C SER A 223 -11.30 -10.73 -8.78
N THR A 224 -12.48 -11.31 -8.78
CA THR A 224 -13.54 -11.04 -7.80
C THR A 224 -13.47 -11.95 -6.57
N LYS A 225 -12.43 -12.81 -6.48
CA LYS A 225 -12.23 -13.66 -5.30
C LYS A 225 -11.82 -12.80 -4.10
N PRO A 226 -12.15 -13.24 -2.86
CA PRO A 226 -11.75 -12.53 -1.64
C PRO A 226 -10.23 -12.35 -1.60
N ASP A 227 -9.77 -11.22 -1.07
CA ASP A 227 -8.35 -10.97 -0.86
C ASP A 227 -7.77 -11.87 0.24
N GLY A 228 -6.45 -11.82 0.45
CA GLY A 228 -5.80 -12.71 1.41
C GLY A 228 -6.30 -12.54 2.86
N LEU A 229 -6.70 -11.33 3.27
CA LEU A 229 -7.26 -11.08 4.59
C LEU A 229 -8.68 -11.64 4.68
N GLU A 230 -9.55 -11.26 3.77
CA GLU A 230 -10.93 -11.70 3.72
C GLU A 230 -11.02 -13.23 3.60
N TRP A 231 -10.21 -13.82 2.72
CA TRP A 231 -10.14 -15.26 2.57
C TRP A 231 -9.71 -15.96 3.87
N SER A 232 -8.71 -15.42 4.57
CA SER A 232 -8.25 -15.99 5.83
C SER A 232 -9.33 -15.93 6.91
N LEU A 233 -10.12 -14.84 6.97
CA LEU A 233 -11.25 -14.71 7.87
C LEU A 233 -12.38 -15.71 7.54
N LEU A 234 -12.67 -15.90 6.26
CA LEU A 234 -13.72 -16.85 5.82
C LEU A 234 -13.36 -18.32 6.08
N ASN A 235 -12.06 -18.64 6.16
CA ASN A 235 -11.59 -20.01 6.40
C ASN A 235 -11.41 -20.38 7.87
N ILE A 236 -11.73 -19.46 8.78
CA ILE A 236 -11.69 -19.71 10.23
C ILE A 236 -13.05 -19.37 10.82
N SER A 237 -13.78 -20.39 11.24
CA SER A 237 -15.06 -20.23 11.93
C SER A 237 -14.86 -19.40 13.18
N ASP A 238 -15.74 -18.41 13.40
CA ASP A 238 -15.77 -17.55 14.60
C ASP A 238 -14.50 -16.75 14.90
N ALA A 239 -13.59 -16.63 13.93
CA ALA A 239 -12.34 -15.88 14.14
C ALA A 239 -12.57 -14.36 14.22
N PHE A 240 -13.59 -13.85 13.54
CA PHE A 240 -13.80 -12.40 13.37
C PHE A 240 -14.97 -11.88 14.22
N ILE A 241 -14.68 -10.80 14.96
CA ILE A 241 -15.66 -10.04 15.74
C ILE A 241 -15.66 -8.60 15.20
N SER A 242 -16.77 -8.18 14.60
CA SER A 242 -16.86 -6.82 14.05
C SER A 242 -16.87 -5.74 15.14
N GLN A 243 -16.09 -4.69 14.96
CA GLN A 243 -15.95 -3.55 15.88
C GLN A 243 -16.84 -2.36 15.49
N THR A 244 -18.08 -2.64 15.07
CA THR A 244 -18.99 -1.62 14.49
C THR A 244 -19.82 -0.82 15.51
N GLN A 245 -19.68 -1.09 16.81
CA GLN A 245 -20.61 -0.57 17.84
C GLN A 245 -20.29 0.84 18.35
N SER A 246 -19.27 1.54 17.86
CA SER A 246 -18.96 2.90 18.34
C SER A 246 -19.59 3.98 17.46
N SER A 247 -19.99 5.12 18.07
CA SER A 247 -20.47 6.30 17.33
C SER A 247 -19.43 6.86 16.36
N LEU A 248 -18.14 6.78 16.70
CA LEU A 248 -17.05 7.18 15.84
C LEU A 248 -16.97 6.30 14.59
N TYR A 249 -17.22 5.01 14.72
CA TYR A 249 -17.29 4.10 13.60
C TYR A 249 -18.41 4.48 12.63
N ALA A 250 -19.61 4.74 13.13
CA ALA A 250 -20.74 5.15 12.31
C ALA A 250 -20.47 6.46 11.55
N ILE A 251 -19.78 7.42 12.19
CA ILE A 251 -19.35 8.68 11.54
C ILE A 251 -18.36 8.39 10.41
N SER A 252 -17.35 7.54 10.68
CA SER A 252 -16.35 7.15 9.69
C SER A 252 -16.98 6.46 8.47
N GLU A 253 -17.89 5.55 8.71
CA GLU A 253 -18.61 4.82 7.65
C GLU A 253 -19.50 5.75 6.84
N ALA A 254 -20.27 6.64 7.49
CA ALA A 254 -21.08 7.64 6.83
C ALA A 254 -20.25 8.62 6.00
N LEU A 255 -19.07 9.02 6.48
CA LEU A 255 -18.13 9.86 5.74
C LEU A 255 -17.60 9.11 4.52
N GLN A 256 -17.14 7.87 4.70
CA GLN A 256 -16.61 7.06 3.61
C GLN A 256 -17.66 6.78 2.54
N ALA A 257 -18.90 6.47 2.92
CA ALA A 257 -20.00 6.27 1.98
C ALA A 257 -20.30 7.52 1.12
N LYS A 258 -20.06 8.73 1.65
CA LYS A 258 -20.23 9.99 0.91
C LYS A 258 -19.05 10.30 -0.02
N THR A 259 -17.84 9.88 0.35
CA THR A 259 -16.62 10.22 -0.40
C THR A 259 -16.23 9.16 -1.43
N SER A 260 -16.64 7.90 -1.25
CA SER A 260 -16.32 6.79 -2.15
C SER A 260 -17.11 6.81 -3.47
N ILE A 261 -17.16 7.97 -4.09
CA ILE A 261 -17.95 8.24 -5.31
C ILE A 261 -17.47 7.42 -6.52
N LEU A 262 -16.21 7.02 -6.54
CA LEU A 262 -15.65 6.29 -7.68
C LEU A 262 -16.18 4.84 -7.77
N LEU A 263 -16.73 4.28 -6.69
CA LEU A 263 -17.40 2.97 -6.72
C LEU A 263 -18.63 2.92 -7.64
N ASN A 264 -19.23 4.06 -7.94
CA ASN A 264 -20.43 4.14 -8.78
C ASN A 264 -20.12 4.10 -10.29
N PHE A 265 -18.84 4.07 -10.67
CA PHE A 265 -18.40 4.07 -12.06
C PHE A 265 -17.87 2.69 -12.47
N ALA A 266 -17.82 2.44 -13.77
CA ALA A 266 -17.15 1.26 -14.30
C ALA A 266 -15.66 1.23 -13.85
N PRO A 267 -15.10 0.04 -13.57
CA PRO A 267 -13.74 -0.08 -13.02
C PRO A 267 -12.67 0.70 -13.79
N SER A 268 -12.74 0.71 -15.11
CA SER A 268 -11.80 1.46 -15.95
C SER A 268 -11.88 2.98 -15.74
N ILE A 269 -13.10 3.53 -15.67
CA ILE A 269 -13.33 4.96 -15.44
C ILE A 269 -12.88 5.33 -14.03
N ALA A 270 -13.30 4.56 -13.04
CA ALA A 270 -12.93 4.75 -11.64
C ALA A 270 -11.42 4.76 -11.46
N ASN A 271 -10.73 3.75 -11.99
CA ASN A 271 -9.28 3.63 -11.84
C ASN A 271 -8.51 4.74 -12.57
N ILE A 272 -8.94 5.16 -13.76
CA ILE A 272 -8.34 6.32 -14.45
C ILE A 272 -8.54 7.60 -13.61
N ALA A 273 -9.73 7.83 -13.07
CA ALA A 273 -9.99 9.00 -12.22
C ALA A 273 -9.13 8.95 -10.94
N GLY A 274 -9.00 7.79 -10.30
CA GLY A 274 -8.11 7.57 -9.16
C GLY A 274 -6.64 7.86 -9.48
N LEU A 275 -6.15 7.41 -10.63
CA LEU A 275 -4.81 7.73 -11.13
C LEU A 275 -4.60 9.24 -11.27
N MET A 276 -5.56 9.96 -11.84
CA MET A 276 -5.47 11.42 -12.00
C MET A 276 -5.42 12.14 -10.65
N ILE A 277 -6.29 11.76 -9.71
CA ILE A 277 -6.30 12.32 -8.35
C ILE A 277 -4.94 12.06 -7.67
N LEU A 278 -4.45 10.83 -7.73
CA LEU A 278 -3.16 10.45 -7.14
C LEU A 278 -2.01 11.21 -7.79
N ALA A 279 -2.00 11.35 -9.12
CA ALA A 279 -0.94 12.06 -9.83
C ALA A 279 -0.86 13.54 -9.38
N VAL A 280 -2.01 14.20 -9.21
CA VAL A 280 -2.08 15.57 -8.68
C VAL A 280 -1.55 15.63 -7.25
N LEU A 281 -2.02 14.75 -6.37
CA LEU A 281 -1.57 14.70 -4.96
C LEU A 281 -0.06 14.48 -4.87
N MET A 282 0.48 13.52 -5.62
CA MET A 282 1.90 13.20 -5.61
C MET A 282 2.75 14.32 -6.20
N TYR A 283 2.30 14.96 -7.29
CA TYR A 283 3.00 16.10 -7.86
C TYR A 283 3.15 17.24 -6.84
N PHE A 284 2.08 17.59 -6.15
CA PHE A 284 2.14 18.62 -5.11
C PHE A 284 2.97 18.18 -3.90
N ALA A 285 2.82 16.95 -3.41
CA ALA A 285 3.60 16.43 -2.29
C ALA A 285 5.12 16.48 -2.59
N CYS A 286 5.53 16.02 -3.76
CA CYS A 286 6.94 16.07 -4.19
C CYS A 286 7.43 17.51 -4.37
N SER A 287 6.65 18.37 -5.03
CA SER A 287 7.02 19.76 -5.32
C SER A 287 7.16 20.59 -4.03
N PHE A 288 6.20 20.49 -3.11
CA PHE A 288 6.26 21.22 -1.83
C PHE A 288 7.35 20.71 -0.90
N SER A 289 7.65 19.40 -0.92
CA SER A 289 8.76 18.83 -0.16
C SER A 289 10.10 19.46 -0.56
N LEU A 290 10.31 19.74 -1.85
CA LEU A 290 11.51 20.40 -2.35
C LEU A 290 11.57 21.90 -1.97
N VAL A 291 10.44 22.62 -2.05
CA VAL A 291 10.38 24.07 -1.72
C VAL A 291 10.54 24.32 -0.22
N GLY A 292 9.87 23.52 0.62
CA GLY A 292 9.97 23.67 2.10
C GLY A 292 11.39 23.46 2.63
N GLY A 293 12.21 22.68 1.92
CA GLY A 293 13.62 22.49 2.29
C GLY A 293 14.57 23.64 1.93
N ALA A 294 14.18 24.53 1.02
CA ALA A 294 15.01 25.69 0.65
C ALA A 294 15.02 26.78 1.72
N LYS A 295 13.99 26.87 2.54
CA LYS A 295 13.90 27.88 3.63
C LYS A 295 14.72 27.53 4.88
N GLU A 296 15.06 26.26 5.11
CA GLU A 296 15.89 25.84 6.26
C GLU A 296 17.41 26.00 6.03
N VAL A 297 17.85 26.28 4.81
CA VAL A 297 19.28 26.45 4.48
C VAL A 297 19.73 27.91 4.56
N VAL A 298 18.81 28.86 4.79
CA VAL A 298 19.07 30.31 4.82
C VAL A 298 19.00 30.88 6.26
N GLN A 299 18.84 30.06 7.26
CA GLN A 299 19.00 30.38 8.68
C GLN A 299 20.20 29.61 9.26
#